data_c0ec92e1c195a121c4546f3f86f7bd33
#
_entry.id   c0ec92e1c195a121c4546f3f86f7bd33
#
_cell.length_a   1.000
_cell.length_b   1.000
_cell.length_c   1.000
_cell.angle_alpha   90.00
_cell.angle_beta   90.00
_cell.angle_gamma   90.00
#
_symmetry.space_group_name_H-M   'P 1'
#
loop_
_entity.id
_entity.type
_entity.pdbx_description
1 polymer ?
#
loop_
_entity_poly.entity_id
_entity_poly.type
_entity_poly.pdbx_seq_one_letter_code
_entity_poly.pdbx_strand_id
1 'polypeptide(L)'
;MALPHSRIVAVLRAAGCVFAEDEARLLVEAATTPAELAAMVDRRVGGLPLEHVLGWAEFCGLRVAVDPGVFVPRQRTELLVRQAASLAPSGAVVVDLCCGSGAVGAVLARLVDDIDLHAADVDPAAVACARRNIAADRVHEGDLYAALPAGLRGRVDLLVCNAPYVPTAAIGTMPPEAREHEPLVALDGGPDGTDVHRRVAADAALWLAPGGHLLVEAGKRQAPVTAAAFARSGLVPCVVTSDELDATVVIGSKSV
;
A
#
# COMPACT_ATOMS: atom_id res chain seq x y z
N MET A 1 19.04 -27.17 19.45
CA MET A 1 20.20 -26.99 18.55
C MET A 1 19.73 -26.07 17.43
N ALA A 2 20.41 -24.96 17.17
CA ALA A 2 20.01 -24.01 16.14
C ALA A 2 20.06 -24.68 14.75
N LEU A 3 19.07 -24.40 13.89
CA LEU A 3 19.07 -24.85 12.52
C LEU A 3 20.21 -24.16 11.76
N PRO A 4 21.11 -24.88 11.07
CA PRO A 4 22.14 -24.26 10.24
C PRO A 4 21.50 -23.43 9.13
N HIS A 5 22.05 -22.26 8.79
CA HIS A 5 21.55 -21.38 7.74
C HIS A 5 21.31 -22.13 6.41
N SER A 6 22.26 -22.99 5.98
CA SER A 6 22.13 -23.79 4.76
C SER A 6 20.92 -24.72 4.76
N ARG A 7 20.53 -25.24 5.93
CA ARG A 7 19.34 -26.07 6.07
C ARG A 7 18.05 -25.26 5.94
N ILE A 8 18.03 -24.03 6.49
CA ILE A 8 16.88 -23.10 6.35
C ILE A 8 16.69 -22.77 4.88
N VAL A 9 17.76 -22.37 4.17
CA VAL A 9 17.73 -22.10 2.72
C VAL A 9 17.16 -23.30 1.94
N ALA A 10 17.65 -24.52 2.24
CA ALA A 10 17.19 -25.72 1.55
C ALA A 10 15.69 -25.98 1.76
N VAL A 11 15.18 -25.77 2.96
CA VAL A 11 13.77 -25.97 3.30
C VAL A 11 12.88 -24.91 2.64
N LEU A 12 13.27 -23.63 2.69
CA LEU A 12 12.56 -22.53 2.04
C LEU A 12 12.50 -22.72 0.51
N ARG A 13 13.62 -23.11 -0.09
CA ARG A 13 13.68 -23.40 -1.54
C ARG A 13 12.78 -24.56 -1.93
N ALA A 14 12.75 -25.63 -1.13
CA ALA A 14 11.86 -26.75 -1.34
C ALA A 14 10.37 -26.38 -1.22
N ALA A 15 10.05 -25.36 -0.42
CA ALA A 15 8.71 -24.77 -0.28
C ALA A 15 8.35 -23.79 -1.42
N GLY A 16 9.28 -23.51 -2.36
CA GLY A 16 9.04 -22.63 -3.51
C GLY A 16 9.48 -21.17 -3.30
N CYS A 17 10.16 -20.84 -2.19
CA CYS A 17 10.68 -19.48 -1.98
C CYS A 17 11.79 -19.17 -3.00
N VAL A 18 11.56 -18.15 -3.84
CA VAL A 18 12.50 -17.76 -4.90
C VAL A 18 13.77 -17.14 -4.33
N PHE A 19 13.64 -16.33 -3.27
CA PHE A 19 14.73 -15.61 -2.61
C PHE A 19 15.14 -16.28 -1.30
N ALA A 20 15.24 -17.63 -1.28
CA ALA A 20 15.42 -18.43 -0.07
C ALA A 20 16.65 -18.03 0.77
N GLU A 21 17.73 -17.53 0.17
CA GLU A 21 18.94 -17.06 0.88
C GLU A 21 18.69 -15.78 1.65
N ASP A 22 18.05 -14.78 1.01
CA ASP A 22 17.73 -13.51 1.65
C ASP A 22 16.65 -13.70 2.72
N GLU A 23 15.63 -14.51 2.43
CA GLU A 23 14.61 -14.85 3.41
C GLU A 23 15.20 -15.56 4.64
N ALA A 24 16.09 -16.54 4.43
CA ALA A 24 16.78 -17.24 5.52
C ALA A 24 17.61 -16.28 6.38
N ARG A 25 18.33 -15.34 5.76
CA ARG A 25 19.10 -14.31 6.46
C ARG A 25 18.19 -13.44 7.33
N LEU A 26 17.09 -12.93 6.77
CA LEU A 26 16.14 -12.08 7.49
C LEU A 26 15.50 -12.81 8.67
N LEU A 27 15.12 -14.09 8.50
CA LEU A 27 14.56 -14.90 9.57
C LEU A 27 15.56 -15.16 10.71
N VAL A 28 16.84 -15.43 10.37
CA VAL A 28 17.91 -15.61 11.35
C VAL A 28 18.20 -14.31 12.10
N GLU A 29 18.21 -13.17 11.41
CA GLU A 29 18.43 -11.84 12.01
C GLU A 29 17.27 -11.42 12.95
N ALA A 30 16.04 -11.80 12.62
CA ALA A 30 14.85 -11.42 13.38
C ALA A 30 14.61 -12.30 14.61
N ALA A 31 15.00 -13.57 14.54
CA ALA A 31 14.73 -14.53 15.62
C ALA A 31 15.64 -14.29 16.83
N THR A 32 15.07 -14.24 18.02
CA THR A 32 15.80 -14.08 19.29
C THR A 32 16.20 -15.40 19.91
N THR A 33 15.52 -16.50 19.54
CA THR A 33 15.80 -17.86 20.04
C THR A 33 15.76 -18.91 18.93
N PRO A 34 16.45 -20.07 19.10
CA PRO A 34 16.33 -21.16 18.13
C PRO A 34 14.92 -21.72 17.96
N ALA A 35 14.09 -21.67 18.99
CA ALA A 35 12.70 -22.12 18.92
C ALA A 35 11.84 -21.15 18.11
N GLU A 36 12.05 -19.86 18.30
CA GLU A 36 11.39 -18.82 17.51
C GLU A 36 11.78 -18.92 16.02
N LEU A 37 13.07 -19.08 15.73
CA LEU A 37 13.54 -19.29 14.35
C LEU A 37 12.85 -20.49 13.69
N ALA A 38 12.76 -21.63 14.39
CA ALA A 38 12.07 -22.80 13.88
C ALA A 38 10.60 -22.50 13.58
N ALA A 39 9.89 -21.83 14.49
CA ALA A 39 8.49 -21.45 14.30
C ALA A 39 8.30 -20.45 13.14
N MET A 40 9.24 -19.52 12.94
CA MET A 40 9.22 -18.58 11.80
C MET A 40 9.41 -19.33 10.47
N VAL A 41 10.38 -20.24 10.41
CA VAL A 41 10.62 -21.07 9.22
C VAL A 41 9.39 -21.93 8.91
N ASP A 42 8.77 -22.57 9.92
CA ASP A 42 7.59 -23.40 9.73
C ASP A 42 6.40 -22.58 9.19
N ARG A 43 6.18 -21.36 9.71
CA ARG A 43 5.14 -20.46 9.20
C ARG A 43 5.41 -20.05 7.74
N ARG A 44 6.66 -19.72 7.41
CA ARG A 44 7.03 -19.33 6.04
C ARG A 44 6.88 -20.49 5.06
N VAL A 45 7.30 -21.68 5.43
CA VAL A 45 7.11 -22.93 4.65
C VAL A 45 5.62 -23.27 4.50
N GLY A 46 4.81 -22.92 5.48
CA GLY A 46 3.34 -23.05 5.43
C GLY A 46 2.66 -22.04 4.51
N GLY A 47 3.42 -21.17 3.80
CA GLY A 47 2.90 -20.24 2.78
C GLY A 47 2.62 -18.83 3.29
N LEU A 48 2.88 -18.52 4.58
CA LEU A 48 2.68 -17.16 5.09
C LEU A 48 3.67 -16.19 4.41
N PRO A 49 3.24 -14.98 3.98
CA PRO A 49 4.16 -13.96 3.50
C PRO A 49 5.31 -13.72 4.49
N LEU A 50 6.52 -13.51 3.98
CA LEU A 50 7.69 -13.28 4.83
C LEU A 50 7.48 -12.11 5.78
N GLU A 51 6.87 -11.03 5.29
CA GLU A 51 6.57 -9.82 6.06
C GLU A 51 5.61 -10.09 7.22
N HIS A 52 4.63 -10.96 7.03
CA HIS A 52 3.74 -11.39 8.10
C HIS A 52 4.45 -12.29 9.13
N VAL A 53 5.49 -13.02 8.71
CA VAL A 53 6.34 -13.80 9.63
C VAL A 53 7.23 -12.88 10.44
N LEU A 54 7.82 -11.87 9.80
CA LEU A 54 8.73 -10.90 10.41
C LEU A 54 7.99 -9.83 11.24
N GLY A 55 6.71 -9.53 10.89
CA GLY A 55 5.93 -8.44 11.47
C GLY A 55 6.26 -7.06 10.90
N TRP A 56 7.05 -6.98 9.81
CA TRP A 56 7.40 -5.74 9.12
C TRP A 56 7.75 -5.99 7.66
N ALA A 57 7.64 -4.95 6.84
CA ALA A 57 8.10 -4.89 5.46
C ALA A 57 9.12 -3.77 5.28
N GLU A 58 10.08 -3.96 4.39
CA GLU A 58 10.93 -2.87 3.90
C GLU A 58 10.25 -2.21 2.71
N PHE A 59 9.98 -0.90 2.83
CA PHE A 59 9.33 -0.13 1.78
C PHE A 59 9.97 1.25 1.66
N CYS A 60 10.50 1.59 0.48
CA CYS A 60 11.23 2.85 0.21
C CYS A 60 12.32 3.15 1.25
N GLY A 61 13.06 2.13 1.70
CA GLY A 61 14.13 2.26 2.70
C GLY A 61 13.64 2.48 4.13
N LEU A 62 12.33 2.33 4.40
CA LEU A 62 11.75 2.38 5.73
C LEU A 62 11.21 0.99 6.11
N ARG A 63 11.49 0.54 7.34
CA ARG A 63 10.80 -0.62 7.93
C ARG A 63 9.46 -0.17 8.48
N VAL A 64 8.38 -0.70 7.91
CA VAL A 64 7.00 -0.46 8.35
C VAL A 64 6.44 -1.72 8.97
N ALA A 65 5.73 -1.59 10.07
CA ALA A 65 5.04 -2.72 10.69
C ALA A 65 3.95 -3.25 9.75
N VAL A 66 3.86 -4.57 9.61
CA VAL A 66 2.81 -5.24 8.83
C VAL A 66 2.30 -6.42 9.63
N ASP A 67 1.03 -6.40 10.00
CA ASP A 67 0.40 -7.47 10.77
C ASP A 67 -0.16 -8.56 9.82
N PRO A 68 -0.27 -9.82 10.28
CA PRO A 68 -0.94 -10.86 9.52
C PRO A 68 -2.35 -10.45 9.11
N GLY A 69 -2.71 -10.70 7.85
CA GLY A 69 -4.01 -10.31 7.30
C GLY A 69 -4.09 -8.85 6.83
N VAL A 70 -2.99 -8.09 6.87
CA VAL A 70 -2.90 -6.75 6.28
C VAL A 70 -2.12 -6.82 4.97
N PHE A 71 -2.53 -6.04 3.98
CA PHE A 71 -1.86 -5.97 2.67
C PHE A 71 -0.38 -5.60 2.82
N VAL A 72 0.49 -6.42 2.22
CA VAL A 72 1.95 -6.19 2.22
C VAL A 72 2.30 -5.11 1.20
N PRO A 73 2.99 -4.02 1.58
CA PRO A 73 3.43 -2.99 0.64
C PRO A 73 4.28 -3.57 -0.50
N ARG A 74 4.00 -3.17 -1.74
CA ARG A 74 4.69 -3.66 -2.93
C ARG A 74 5.72 -2.65 -3.43
N GLN A 75 6.86 -3.13 -3.94
CA GLN A 75 7.92 -2.25 -4.48
C GLN A 75 7.42 -1.35 -5.60
N ARG A 76 6.49 -1.81 -6.46
CA ARG A 76 5.91 -0.98 -7.52
C ARG A 76 5.22 0.29 -7.00
N THR A 77 4.68 0.26 -5.78
CA THR A 77 4.05 1.42 -5.12
C THR A 77 5.05 2.55 -4.81
N GLU A 78 6.36 2.28 -4.93
CA GLU A 78 7.40 3.31 -4.85
C GLU A 78 7.20 4.41 -5.91
N LEU A 79 6.68 4.10 -7.11
CA LEU A 79 6.36 5.11 -8.11
C LEU A 79 5.30 6.10 -7.60
N LEU A 80 4.26 5.60 -6.92
CA LEU A 80 3.24 6.45 -6.29
C LEU A 80 3.87 7.40 -5.28
N VAL A 81 4.74 6.89 -4.40
CA VAL A 81 5.44 7.71 -3.39
C VAL A 81 6.35 8.75 -4.03
N ARG A 82 7.16 8.37 -5.03
CA ARG A 82 8.08 9.29 -5.73
C ARG A 82 7.32 10.44 -6.42
N GLN A 83 6.20 10.13 -7.09
CA GLN A 83 5.36 11.15 -7.73
C GLN A 83 4.69 12.04 -6.70
N ALA A 84 4.15 11.47 -5.63
CA ALA A 84 3.51 12.19 -4.55
C ALA A 84 4.48 13.16 -3.86
N ALA A 85 5.66 12.69 -3.48
CA ALA A 85 6.68 13.53 -2.85
C ALA A 85 7.15 14.69 -3.75
N SER A 86 7.21 14.48 -5.09
CA SER A 86 7.61 15.53 -6.03
C SER A 86 6.56 16.65 -6.20
N LEU A 87 5.30 16.39 -5.85
CA LEU A 87 4.18 17.31 -5.98
C LEU A 87 3.80 17.97 -4.64
N ALA A 88 4.18 17.37 -3.51
CA ALA A 88 3.83 17.87 -2.18
C ALA A 88 4.69 19.08 -1.79
N PRO A 89 4.12 20.25 -1.50
CA PRO A 89 4.87 21.34 -0.86
C PRO A 89 5.16 21.00 0.61
N SER A 90 6.16 21.67 1.20
CA SER A 90 6.34 21.65 2.65
C SER A 90 5.07 22.17 3.34
N GLY A 91 4.64 21.51 4.42
CA GLY A 91 3.41 21.83 5.12
C GLY A 91 2.13 21.35 4.43
N ALA A 92 2.24 20.50 3.40
CA ALA A 92 1.08 19.97 2.67
C ALA A 92 0.12 19.19 3.58
N VAL A 93 -1.18 19.34 3.33
CA VAL A 93 -2.21 18.44 3.86
C VAL A 93 -2.27 17.22 2.96
N VAL A 94 -1.87 16.06 3.50
CA VAL A 94 -1.76 14.78 2.77
C VAL A 94 -2.79 13.80 3.30
N VAL A 95 -3.48 13.12 2.38
CA VAL A 95 -4.42 12.04 2.72
C VAL A 95 -4.00 10.76 2.00
N ASP A 96 -3.81 9.67 2.76
CA ASP A 96 -3.56 8.31 2.28
C ASP A 96 -4.85 7.49 2.41
N LEU A 97 -5.58 7.28 1.29
CA LEU A 97 -6.81 6.48 1.24
C LEU A 97 -6.50 5.03 0.89
N CYS A 98 -7.25 4.09 1.49
CA CYS A 98 -6.97 2.65 1.42
C CYS A 98 -5.53 2.39 1.90
N CYS A 99 -5.20 2.95 3.06
CA CYS A 99 -3.81 3.06 3.53
C CYS A 99 -3.18 1.73 3.90
N GLY A 100 -3.96 0.66 4.11
CA GLY A 100 -3.44 -0.64 4.53
C GLY A 100 -2.62 -0.53 5.81
N SER A 101 -1.33 -0.89 5.76
CA SER A 101 -0.40 -0.70 6.87
C SER A 101 0.02 0.76 7.10
N GLY A 102 -0.43 1.72 6.27
CA GLY A 102 0.00 3.12 6.32
C GLY A 102 1.40 3.37 5.74
N ALA A 103 1.92 2.43 4.95
CA ALA A 103 3.29 2.49 4.44
C ALA A 103 3.54 3.71 3.54
N VAL A 104 2.61 4.05 2.65
CA VAL A 104 2.72 5.21 1.74
C VAL A 104 2.77 6.49 2.55
N GLY A 105 1.80 6.70 3.46
CA GLY A 105 1.75 7.86 4.34
C GLY A 105 3.00 8.01 5.21
N ALA A 106 3.48 6.90 5.81
CA ALA A 106 4.68 6.90 6.67
C ALA A 106 5.94 7.31 5.89
N VAL A 107 6.10 6.84 4.64
CA VAL A 107 7.22 7.24 3.80
C VAL A 107 7.10 8.70 3.37
N LEU A 108 5.90 9.18 3.00
CA LEU A 108 5.68 10.59 2.65
C LEU A 108 6.02 11.52 3.82
N ALA A 109 5.64 11.16 5.06
CA ALA A 109 5.99 11.92 6.26
C ALA A 109 7.50 11.99 6.53
N ARG A 110 8.29 11.09 5.95
CA ARG A 110 9.75 11.12 6.03
C ARG A 110 10.41 11.91 4.90
N LEU A 111 9.76 11.97 3.73
CA LEU A 111 10.33 12.61 2.53
C LEU A 111 9.94 14.08 2.39
N VAL A 112 8.81 14.48 2.95
CA VAL A 112 8.28 15.84 2.81
C VAL A 112 8.15 16.47 4.20
N ASP A 113 8.73 17.65 4.37
CA ASP A 113 8.77 18.33 5.65
C ASP A 113 7.39 18.85 6.07
N ASP A 114 7.09 18.74 7.36
CA ASP A 114 5.96 19.35 8.06
C ASP A 114 4.57 19.00 7.50
N ILE A 115 4.39 17.84 6.85
CA ILE A 115 3.07 17.46 6.32
C ILE A 115 2.04 17.23 7.43
N ASP A 116 0.80 17.66 7.18
CA ASP A 116 -0.38 17.30 7.97
C ASP A 116 -0.98 16.01 7.37
N LEU A 117 -0.49 14.86 7.84
CA LEU A 117 -0.84 13.54 7.29
C LEU A 117 -2.09 12.97 7.95
N HIS A 118 -3.05 12.56 7.13
CA HIS A 118 -4.18 11.72 7.52
C HIS A 118 -4.19 10.45 6.69
N ALA A 119 -4.60 9.32 7.29
CA ALA A 119 -4.75 8.05 6.61
C ALA A 119 -6.13 7.44 6.90
N ALA A 120 -6.69 6.70 5.95
CA ALA A 120 -7.98 6.06 6.14
C ALA A 120 -8.03 4.68 5.49
N ASP A 121 -8.65 3.73 6.18
CA ASP A 121 -8.95 2.40 5.64
C ASP A 121 -10.30 1.90 6.18
N VAL A 122 -10.97 1.04 5.40
CA VAL A 122 -12.23 0.42 5.77
C VAL A 122 -12.03 -0.82 6.65
N ASP A 123 -10.83 -1.45 6.56
CA ASP A 123 -10.50 -2.64 7.32
C ASP A 123 -9.96 -2.27 8.71
N PRO A 124 -10.64 -2.66 9.80
CA PRO A 124 -10.16 -2.40 11.16
C PRO A 124 -8.76 -2.97 11.44
N ALA A 125 -8.37 -4.09 10.82
CA ALA A 125 -7.04 -4.68 10.98
C ALA A 125 -5.97 -3.80 10.32
N ALA A 126 -6.24 -3.28 9.13
CA ALA A 126 -5.38 -2.32 8.45
C ALA A 126 -5.22 -1.04 9.28
N VAL A 127 -6.32 -0.48 9.80
CA VAL A 127 -6.31 0.71 10.69
C VAL A 127 -5.46 0.48 11.94
N ALA A 128 -5.63 -0.67 12.60
CA ALA A 128 -4.84 -1.02 13.79
C ALA A 128 -3.34 -1.11 13.46
N CYS A 129 -2.99 -1.72 12.32
CA CYS A 129 -1.63 -1.82 11.83
C CYS A 129 -1.05 -0.43 11.46
N ALA A 130 -1.79 0.40 10.71
CA ALA A 130 -1.38 1.73 10.30
C ALA A 130 -1.06 2.65 11.49
N ARG A 131 -1.78 2.51 12.62
CA ARG A 131 -1.53 3.25 13.88
C ARG A 131 -0.19 2.93 14.53
N ARG A 132 0.52 1.92 14.08
CA ARG A 132 1.90 1.60 14.50
C ARG A 132 2.94 2.34 13.65
N ASN A 133 2.55 2.79 12.47
CA ASN A 133 3.44 3.44 11.49
C ASN A 133 3.17 4.95 11.34
N ILE A 134 1.98 5.39 11.69
CA ILE A 134 1.51 6.79 11.60
C ILE A 134 0.94 7.17 12.97
N ALA A 135 0.92 8.47 13.31
CA ALA A 135 0.29 8.96 14.52
C ALA A 135 -1.16 8.47 14.64
N ALA A 136 -1.50 7.81 15.75
CA ALA A 136 -2.73 7.02 15.87
C ALA A 136 -4.02 7.86 15.74
N ASP A 137 -3.98 9.13 16.13
CA ASP A 137 -5.07 10.13 16.01
C ASP A 137 -5.26 10.62 14.58
N ARG A 138 -4.35 10.29 13.67
CA ARG A 138 -4.37 10.63 12.24
C ARG A 138 -4.83 9.46 11.37
N VAL A 139 -5.11 8.30 11.95
CA VAL A 139 -5.59 7.12 11.22
C VAL A 139 -7.06 6.88 11.52
N HIS A 140 -7.88 6.96 10.48
CA HIS A 140 -9.33 6.94 10.53
C HIS A 140 -9.89 5.64 9.97
N GLU A 141 -10.87 5.04 10.68
CA GLU A 141 -11.58 3.85 10.22
C GLU A 141 -12.86 4.26 9.49
N GLY A 142 -13.05 3.74 8.27
CA GLY A 142 -14.27 3.92 7.50
C GLY A 142 -14.05 3.90 5.99
N ASP A 143 -15.13 4.08 5.26
CA ASP A 143 -15.16 3.93 3.81
C ASP A 143 -14.76 5.22 3.10
N LEU A 144 -13.53 5.23 2.55
CA LEU A 144 -12.96 6.34 1.78
C LEU A 144 -13.13 7.69 2.53
N TYR A 145 -13.69 8.67 1.85
CA TYR A 145 -13.87 10.03 2.37
C TYR A 145 -14.80 10.13 3.57
N ALA A 146 -15.70 9.15 3.77
CA ALA A 146 -16.60 9.15 4.92
C ALA A 146 -15.86 9.00 6.26
N ALA A 147 -14.65 8.42 6.23
CA ALA A 147 -13.79 8.29 7.40
C ALA A 147 -13.11 9.60 7.80
N LEU A 148 -12.95 10.53 6.86
CA LEU A 148 -12.10 11.70 7.06
C LEU A 148 -12.80 12.82 7.86
N PRO A 149 -12.06 13.58 8.68
CA PRO A 149 -12.57 14.79 9.31
C PRO A 149 -13.10 15.80 8.28
N ALA A 150 -14.33 16.29 8.48
CA ALA A 150 -14.98 17.22 7.55
C ALA A 150 -14.17 18.52 7.32
N GLY A 151 -13.35 18.91 8.28
CA GLY A 151 -12.47 20.08 8.18
C GLY A 151 -11.36 19.98 7.12
N LEU A 152 -11.13 18.79 6.55
CA LEU A 152 -10.17 18.58 5.45
C LEU A 152 -10.76 18.90 4.07
N ARG A 153 -12.08 19.04 3.94
CA ARG A 153 -12.72 19.34 2.65
C ARG A 153 -12.18 20.65 2.06
N GLY A 154 -11.77 20.55 0.80
CA GLY A 154 -11.23 21.68 0.04
C GLY A 154 -9.83 22.14 0.47
N ARG A 155 -9.15 21.35 1.33
CA ARG A 155 -7.85 21.71 1.91
C ARG A 155 -6.75 20.69 1.63
N VAL A 156 -7.08 19.54 1.02
CA VAL A 156 -6.11 18.47 0.75
C VAL A 156 -5.24 18.87 -0.43
N ASP A 157 -3.95 19.00 -0.21
CA ASP A 157 -2.98 19.30 -1.27
C ASP A 157 -2.62 18.03 -2.04
N LEU A 158 -2.52 16.91 -1.34
CA LEU A 158 -2.14 15.63 -1.91
C LEU A 158 -3.02 14.50 -1.39
N LEU A 159 -3.71 13.83 -2.29
CA LEU A 159 -4.51 12.66 -2.02
C LEU A 159 -3.87 11.47 -2.76
N VAL A 160 -3.36 10.49 -2.00
CA VAL A 160 -2.77 9.28 -2.55
C VAL A 160 -3.67 8.09 -2.25
N CYS A 161 -3.71 7.12 -3.17
CA CYS A 161 -4.51 5.93 -2.99
C CYS A 161 -3.90 4.73 -3.75
N ASN A 162 -3.53 3.70 -3.01
CA ASN A 162 -3.29 2.37 -3.58
C ASN A 162 -4.52 1.50 -3.33
N ALA A 163 -5.59 1.80 -4.07
CA ALA A 163 -6.88 1.11 -3.93
C ALA A 163 -6.80 -0.35 -4.41
N PRO A 164 -7.68 -1.25 -3.94
CA PRO A 164 -7.82 -2.57 -4.55
C PRO A 164 -8.18 -2.44 -6.03
N TYR A 165 -7.37 -3.08 -6.90
CA TYR A 165 -7.51 -2.96 -8.36
C TYR A 165 -7.43 -4.30 -9.10
N VAL A 166 -7.42 -5.42 -8.39
CA VAL A 166 -7.45 -6.74 -9.04
C VAL A 166 -8.87 -7.00 -9.54
N PRO A 167 -9.09 -7.31 -10.84
CA PRO A 167 -10.40 -7.73 -11.30
C PRO A 167 -10.86 -8.98 -10.56
N THR A 168 -12.13 -9.01 -10.12
CA THR A 168 -12.69 -10.11 -9.32
C THR A 168 -12.38 -11.49 -9.91
N ALA A 169 -12.52 -11.65 -11.24
CA ALA A 169 -12.23 -12.91 -11.92
C ALA A 169 -10.74 -13.30 -11.93
N ALA A 170 -9.82 -12.36 -11.69
CA ALA A 170 -8.39 -12.59 -11.70
C ALA A 170 -7.83 -13.00 -10.32
N ILE A 171 -8.57 -12.80 -9.23
CA ILE A 171 -8.13 -13.10 -7.86
C ILE A 171 -7.71 -14.56 -7.73
N GLY A 172 -8.47 -15.49 -8.31
CA GLY A 172 -8.15 -16.92 -8.28
C GLY A 172 -6.82 -17.30 -8.95
N THR A 173 -6.24 -16.41 -9.77
CA THR A 173 -4.95 -16.63 -10.47
C THR A 173 -3.77 -15.93 -9.79
N MET A 174 -4.01 -15.20 -8.70
CA MET A 174 -2.95 -14.56 -7.93
C MET A 174 -2.06 -15.60 -7.23
N PRO A 175 -0.82 -15.23 -6.90
CA PRO A 175 0.04 -16.05 -6.06
C PRO A 175 -0.67 -16.48 -4.77
N PRO A 176 -0.49 -17.74 -4.32
CA PRO A 176 -1.16 -18.25 -3.12
C PRO A 176 -0.96 -17.36 -1.88
N GLU A 177 0.24 -16.83 -1.69
CA GLU A 177 0.57 -15.93 -0.57
C GLU A 177 -0.39 -14.73 -0.48
N ALA A 178 -0.64 -14.04 -1.59
CA ALA A 178 -1.57 -12.91 -1.60
C ALA A 178 -3.02 -13.37 -1.47
N ARG A 179 -3.41 -14.39 -2.24
CA ARG A 179 -4.80 -14.88 -2.29
C ARG A 179 -5.28 -15.45 -0.95
N GLU A 180 -4.40 -16.11 -0.19
CA GLU A 180 -4.76 -16.86 1.03
C GLU A 180 -4.53 -16.06 2.32
N HIS A 181 -3.64 -15.06 2.28
CA HIS A 181 -3.20 -14.36 3.47
C HIS A 181 -3.45 -12.84 3.45
N GLU A 182 -3.82 -12.26 2.31
CA GLU A 182 -4.24 -10.86 2.24
C GLU A 182 -5.77 -10.75 2.16
N PRO A 183 -6.39 -9.73 2.78
CA PRO A 183 -7.85 -9.64 2.83
C PRO A 183 -8.42 -9.30 1.46
N LEU A 184 -9.55 -9.93 1.11
CA LEU A 184 -10.21 -9.72 -0.18
C LEU A 184 -10.54 -8.23 -0.43
N VAL A 185 -10.90 -7.50 0.62
CA VAL A 185 -11.19 -6.07 0.56
C VAL A 185 -10.00 -5.23 0.09
N ALA A 186 -8.76 -5.70 0.28
CA ALA A 186 -7.55 -5.03 -0.20
C ALA A 186 -7.15 -5.42 -1.63
N LEU A 187 -7.81 -6.42 -2.21
CA LEU A 187 -7.46 -6.98 -3.53
C LEU A 187 -8.53 -6.67 -4.59
N ASP A 188 -9.81 -6.91 -4.26
CA ASP A 188 -10.91 -6.92 -5.22
C ASP A 188 -11.32 -5.50 -5.63
N GLY A 189 -10.99 -5.12 -6.85
CA GLY A 189 -11.36 -3.84 -7.48
C GLY A 189 -12.65 -3.90 -8.29
N GLY A 190 -13.42 -5.00 -8.20
CA GLY A 190 -14.64 -5.21 -8.98
C GLY A 190 -14.40 -5.85 -10.35
N PRO A 191 -15.40 -5.90 -11.23
CA PRO A 191 -15.37 -6.65 -12.49
C PRO A 191 -14.19 -6.29 -13.41
N ASP A 192 -13.83 -5.02 -13.51
CA ASP A 192 -12.69 -4.54 -14.30
C ASP A 192 -11.51 -4.03 -13.43
N GLY A 193 -11.65 -4.15 -12.10
CA GLY A 193 -10.65 -3.71 -11.13
C GLY A 193 -10.57 -2.19 -10.96
N THR A 194 -11.60 -1.42 -11.36
CA THR A 194 -11.55 0.05 -11.25
C THR A 194 -12.72 0.66 -10.46
N ASP A 195 -13.51 -0.17 -9.77
CA ASP A 195 -14.69 0.32 -9.04
C ASP A 195 -14.28 1.29 -7.92
N VAL A 196 -13.23 0.97 -7.16
CA VAL A 196 -12.74 1.86 -6.10
C VAL A 196 -12.10 3.12 -6.70
N HIS A 197 -11.37 3.02 -7.82
CA HIS A 197 -10.82 4.19 -8.53
C HIS A 197 -11.92 5.18 -8.93
N ARG A 198 -13.06 4.69 -9.45
CA ARG A 198 -14.22 5.53 -9.80
C ARG A 198 -14.81 6.23 -8.58
N ARG A 199 -14.93 5.52 -7.45
CA ARG A 199 -15.45 6.08 -6.20
C ARG A 199 -14.51 7.14 -5.64
N VAL A 200 -13.21 6.88 -5.63
CA VAL A 200 -12.20 7.85 -5.19
C VAL A 200 -12.22 9.09 -6.08
N ALA A 201 -12.30 8.91 -7.41
CA ALA A 201 -12.35 10.02 -8.36
C ALA A 201 -13.59 10.91 -8.17
N ALA A 202 -14.76 10.30 -7.90
CA ALA A 202 -16.05 11.00 -7.88
C ALA A 202 -16.07 12.17 -6.89
N ASP A 203 -15.48 12.00 -5.72
CA ASP A 203 -15.52 12.99 -4.64
C ASP A 203 -14.19 13.77 -4.49
N ALA A 204 -13.13 13.38 -5.20
CA ALA A 204 -11.79 13.97 -5.02
C ALA A 204 -11.79 15.51 -5.13
N ALA A 205 -12.51 16.07 -6.11
CA ALA A 205 -12.57 17.51 -6.31
C ALA A 205 -13.19 18.28 -5.13
N LEU A 206 -14.01 17.63 -4.28
CA LEU A 206 -14.59 18.23 -3.07
C LEU A 206 -13.57 18.33 -1.93
N TRP A 207 -12.56 17.46 -1.93
CA TRP A 207 -11.57 17.36 -0.87
C TRP A 207 -10.27 18.09 -1.21
N LEU A 208 -9.88 18.08 -2.49
CA LEU A 208 -8.68 18.74 -2.94
C LEU A 208 -8.78 20.27 -2.82
N ALA A 209 -7.69 20.87 -2.36
CA ALA A 209 -7.44 22.30 -2.47
C ALA A 209 -7.33 22.73 -3.95
N PRO A 210 -7.52 24.00 -4.29
CA PRO A 210 -7.14 24.52 -5.60
C PRO A 210 -5.66 24.22 -5.89
N GLY A 211 -5.36 23.62 -7.04
CA GLY A 211 -4.01 23.15 -7.39
C GLY A 211 -3.60 21.80 -6.76
N GLY A 212 -4.46 21.20 -5.92
CA GLY A 212 -4.18 19.91 -5.30
C GLY A 212 -4.25 18.73 -6.28
N HIS A 213 -3.69 17.59 -5.87
CA HIS A 213 -3.50 16.41 -6.71
C HIS A 213 -4.10 15.14 -6.10
N LEU A 214 -4.75 14.32 -6.92
CA LEU A 214 -5.09 12.93 -6.64
C LEU A 214 -4.12 12.02 -7.39
N LEU A 215 -3.49 11.06 -6.70
CA LEU A 215 -2.64 10.04 -7.29
C LEU A 215 -3.19 8.65 -6.96
N VAL A 216 -3.38 7.83 -7.98
CA VAL A 216 -3.86 6.44 -7.81
C VAL A 216 -2.93 5.48 -8.54
N GLU A 217 -2.45 4.43 -7.82
CA GLU A 217 -1.77 3.31 -8.45
C GLU A 217 -2.80 2.50 -9.27
N ALA A 218 -2.44 2.12 -10.49
CA ALA A 218 -3.33 1.38 -11.38
C ALA A 218 -2.55 0.36 -12.21
N GLY A 219 -3.20 -0.71 -12.61
CA GLY A 219 -2.66 -1.57 -13.67
C GLY A 219 -2.56 -0.81 -15.00
N LYS A 220 -1.55 -1.11 -15.81
CA LYS A 220 -1.31 -0.44 -17.11
C LYS A 220 -2.56 -0.43 -18.02
N ARG A 221 -3.35 -1.51 -18.00
CA ARG A 221 -4.59 -1.62 -18.79
C ARG A 221 -5.75 -0.82 -18.19
N GLN A 222 -5.70 -0.51 -16.91
CA GLN A 222 -6.75 0.21 -16.17
C GLN A 222 -6.52 1.73 -16.20
N ALA A 223 -5.29 2.16 -16.41
CA ALA A 223 -4.92 3.58 -16.40
C ALA A 223 -5.78 4.47 -17.30
N PRO A 224 -6.15 4.07 -18.55
CA PRO A 224 -7.06 4.86 -19.37
C PRO A 224 -8.46 5.03 -18.77
N VAL A 225 -9.00 3.99 -18.11
CA VAL A 225 -10.31 4.03 -17.46
C VAL A 225 -10.27 4.93 -16.22
N THR A 226 -9.21 4.82 -15.43
CA THR A 226 -8.98 5.68 -14.25
C THR A 226 -8.79 7.15 -14.67
N ALA A 227 -7.99 7.42 -15.70
CA ALA A 227 -7.81 8.76 -16.24
C ALA A 227 -9.14 9.37 -16.75
N ALA A 228 -9.96 8.57 -17.43
CA ALA A 228 -11.28 9.00 -17.87
C ALA A 228 -12.23 9.29 -16.67
N ALA A 229 -12.12 8.54 -15.57
CA ALA A 229 -12.87 8.82 -14.34
C ALA A 229 -12.43 10.16 -13.72
N PHE A 230 -11.13 10.44 -13.67
CA PHE A 230 -10.59 11.72 -13.19
C PHE A 230 -11.09 12.90 -14.03
N ALA A 231 -11.02 12.79 -15.36
CA ALA A 231 -11.53 13.83 -16.25
C ALA A 231 -13.02 14.12 -16.03
N ARG A 232 -13.84 13.09 -15.87
CA ARG A 232 -15.28 13.26 -15.56
C ARG A 232 -15.54 13.94 -14.23
N SER A 233 -14.63 13.82 -13.28
CA SER A 233 -14.71 14.45 -11.95
C SER A 233 -14.08 15.84 -11.91
N GLY A 234 -13.72 16.42 -13.07
CA GLY A 234 -13.18 17.77 -13.17
C GLY A 234 -11.69 17.89 -12.86
N LEU A 235 -10.97 16.79 -12.82
CA LEU A 235 -9.51 16.78 -12.67
C LEU A 235 -8.84 16.69 -14.04
N VAL A 236 -7.65 17.28 -14.20
CA VAL A 236 -6.82 17.13 -15.39
C VAL A 236 -5.93 15.90 -15.22
N PRO A 237 -6.17 14.80 -15.97
CA PRO A 237 -5.43 13.56 -15.78
C PRO A 237 -4.08 13.56 -16.49
N CYS A 238 -3.08 12.92 -15.85
CA CYS A 238 -1.80 12.54 -16.42
C CYS A 238 -1.48 11.10 -16.04
N VAL A 239 -0.90 10.31 -16.94
CA VAL A 239 -0.47 8.93 -16.64
C VAL A 239 1.05 8.88 -16.64
N VAL A 240 1.62 8.37 -15.55
CA VAL A 240 3.05 8.15 -15.38
C VAL A 240 3.33 6.66 -15.26
N THR A 241 4.33 6.18 -15.99
CA THR A 241 4.75 4.77 -15.97
C THR A 241 6.22 4.64 -15.64
N SER A 242 6.60 3.53 -15.00
CA SER A 242 7.97 3.13 -14.78
C SER A 242 8.14 1.69 -15.24
N ASP A 243 9.00 1.47 -16.25
CA ASP A 243 9.33 0.11 -16.69
C ASP A 243 10.22 -0.61 -15.65
N GLU A 244 11.07 0.13 -14.93
CA GLU A 244 11.93 -0.40 -13.86
C GLU A 244 11.12 -1.02 -12.73
N LEU A 245 10.03 -0.35 -12.30
CA LEU A 245 9.18 -0.78 -11.21
C LEU A 245 7.97 -1.60 -11.67
N ASP A 246 7.79 -1.76 -12.98
CA ASP A 246 6.55 -2.29 -13.58
C ASP A 246 5.30 -1.64 -12.95
N ALA A 247 5.31 -0.31 -12.90
CA ALA A 247 4.34 0.50 -12.17
C ALA A 247 3.67 1.54 -13.06
N THR A 248 2.43 1.85 -12.74
CA THR A 248 1.65 2.91 -13.40
C THR A 248 0.87 3.69 -12.34
N VAL A 249 0.96 5.02 -12.42
CA VAL A 249 0.22 5.95 -11.55
C VAL A 249 -0.58 6.90 -12.42
N VAL A 250 -1.84 7.09 -12.08
CA VAL A 250 -2.69 8.13 -12.69
C VAL A 250 -2.76 9.30 -11.72
N ILE A 251 -2.38 10.48 -12.21
CA ILE A 251 -2.39 11.73 -11.46
C ILE A 251 -3.53 12.59 -11.99
N GLY A 252 -4.37 13.12 -11.13
CA GLY A 252 -5.42 14.07 -11.45
C GLY A 252 -5.19 15.38 -10.74
N SER A 253 -5.02 16.48 -11.47
CA SER A 253 -4.80 17.82 -10.89
C SER A 253 -6.09 18.63 -10.90
N LYS A 254 -6.42 19.26 -9.77
CA LYS A 254 -7.50 20.23 -9.67
C LYS A 254 -7.01 21.59 -10.13
N SER A 255 -7.75 22.25 -11.01
CA SER A 255 -7.42 23.62 -11.42
C SER A 255 -7.39 24.59 -10.24
N VAL A 256 -6.55 25.63 -10.35
CA VAL A 256 -6.43 26.73 -9.37
C VAL A 256 -7.69 27.58 -9.35
#